data_ef8a69d1d3e5ff2a24a39b9d31316505
#
_entry.id   ef8a69d1d3e5ff2a24a39b9d31316505
#
_cell.length_a   1.000
_cell.length_b   1.000
_cell.length_c   1.000
_cell.angle_alpha   90.00
_cell.angle_beta   90.00
_cell.angle_gamma   90.00
#
_symmetry.space_group_name_H-M   'P 1'
#
loop_
_entity.id
_entity.type
_entity.pdbx_description
1 polymer ?
#
loop_
_entity_poly.entity_id
_entity_poly.type
_entity_poly.pdbx_seq_one_letter_code
_entity_poly.pdbx_strand_id
1 'polypeptide(L)'
;MKKSFPHLFSFALIAVLLSACSSVASQNLGSGEQFRPPTLRTAANDEEVMAKWSRSCALCHITGEAGAPVVGDTAEWQRRLQQGEEAIINNVVKGFNSMPPLGYCMACEVSDFRAMVTYMAGLNQ
;
A
#
# COMPACT_ATOMS: atom_id res chain seq x y z
N MET A 1 -14.64 50.09 69.70
CA MET A 1 -14.74 51.09 68.60
C MET A 1 -13.72 50.78 67.56
N LYS A 2 -14.11 50.85 66.29
CA LYS A 2 -13.35 50.69 65.02
C LYS A 2 -13.34 49.25 64.53
N LYS A 3 -14.28 48.87 63.71
CA LYS A 3 -14.51 49.12 62.30
C LYS A 3 -13.33 48.61 61.46
N SER A 4 -13.40 47.46 60.90
CA SER A 4 -14.04 47.17 59.65
C SER A 4 -13.23 47.65 58.45
N PHE A 5 -12.87 46.81 57.52
CA PHE A 5 -13.41 46.87 56.19
C PHE A 5 -12.75 45.81 55.27
N PRO A 6 -13.39 45.44 54.23
CA PRO A 6 -13.29 44.13 53.69
C PRO A 6 -12.39 44.08 52.45
N HIS A 7 -11.72 42.98 52.23
CA HIS A 7 -11.10 42.67 50.96
C HIS A 7 -11.98 41.67 50.16
N LEU A 8 -13.04 42.24 49.64
CA LEU A 8 -13.88 41.63 48.61
C LEU A 8 -13.53 42.32 47.28
N PHE A 9 -12.48 41.96 46.61
CA PHE A 9 -12.28 42.27 45.19
C PHE A 9 -10.92 41.73 44.77
N SER A 10 -10.76 40.44 44.62
CA SER A 10 -9.64 39.93 43.80
C SER A 10 -9.76 38.41 43.49
N PHE A 11 -10.96 37.95 43.20
CA PHE A 11 -11.11 36.53 42.74
C PHE A 11 -11.85 36.39 41.40
N ALA A 12 -11.94 37.48 40.64
CA ALA A 12 -12.68 37.45 39.37
C ALA A 12 -11.81 37.50 38.10
N LEU A 13 -10.50 37.34 38.18
CA LEU A 13 -9.62 37.55 37.04
C LEU A 13 -8.66 36.39 36.74
N ILE A 14 -8.85 35.22 37.35
CA ILE A 14 -7.98 34.05 37.09
C ILE A 14 -8.72 32.91 36.36
N ALA A 15 -9.99 33.09 36.08
CA ALA A 15 -10.79 32.01 35.45
C ALA A 15 -10.88 32.08 33.92
N VAL A 16 -10.16 32.99 33.24
CA VAL A 16 -10.29 33.16 31.77
C VAL A 16 -9.05 32.67 30.97
N LEU A 17 -8.01 32.21 31.62
CA LEU A 17 -6.79 31.78 30.90
C LEU A 17 -6.57 30.26 30.83
N LEU A 18 -7.56 29.43 31.17
CA LEU A 18 -7.44 27.98 31.13
C LEU A 18 -8.30 27.31 30.04
N SER A 19 -8.88 28.07 29.12
CA SER A 19 -9.74 27.53 28.05
C SER A 19 -9.08 27.53 26.66
N ALA A 20 -7.77 27.62 26.54
CA ALA A 20 -7.08 27.68 25.25
C ALA A 20 -6.12 26.51 24.99
N CYS A 21 -6.29 25.36 25.68
CA CYS A 21 -5.51 24.17 25.42
C CYS A 21 -6.39 22.94 25.27
N SER A 22 -7.36 22.97 24.36
CA SER A 22 -8.12 21.76 23.98
C SER A 22 -8.60 21.88 22.56
N SER A 23 -7.68 22.08 21.64
CA SER A 23 -7.90 21.87 20.23
C SER A 23 -6.63 21.29 19.62
N VAL A 24 -6.03 20.28 20.27
CA VAL A 24 -5.26 19.31 19.53
C VAL A 24 -6.31 18.45 18.84
N ALA A 25 -6.51 18.75 17.59
CA ALA A 25 -7.29 17.98 16.66
C ALA A 25 -7.04 16.50 16.92
N SER A 26 -8.05 15.79 17.33
CA SER A 26 -8.19 14.36 17.10
C SER A 26 -8.04 14.18 15.59
N GLN A 27 -6.84 13.99 15.14
CA GLN A 27 -6.62 13.45 13.80
C GLN A 27 -7.14 12.04 13.85
N ASN A 28 -8.20 11.90 13.19
CA ASN A 28 -8.98 10.77 12.80
C ASN A 28 -8.10 9.54 12.53
N LEU A 29 -7.77 8.80 13.59
CA LEU A 29 -7.28 7.44 13.52
C LEU A 29 -8.52 6.54 13.44
N GLY A 30 -9.01 6.36 12.24
CA GLY A 30 -10.12 5.43 12.14
C GLY A 30 -10.93 5.59 10.88
N SER A 31 -10.41 5.24 9.82
CA SER A 31 -11.13 4.50 8.79
C SER A 31 -10.08 3.64 8.18
N GLY A 32 -10.28 2.33 8.22
CA GLY A 32 -9.44 1.41 7.50
C GLY A 32 -9.32 1.89 6.07
N GLU A 33 -8.40 2.81 5.88
CA GLU A 33 -7.89 3.16 4.58
C GLU A 33 -7.22 1.89 4.10
N GLN A 34 -8.05 1.13 3.47
CA GLN A 34 -7.64 0.02 2.65
C GLN A 34 -6.41 0.53 1.91
N PHE A 35 -5.23 0.06 2.32
CA PHE A 35 -3.96 0.33 1.65
C PHE A 35 -4.18 0.04 0.17
N ARG A 36 -4.55 1.09 -0.55
CA ARG A 36 -4.60 1.12 -2.00
C ARG A 36 -3.31 1.79 -2.42
N PRO A 37 -2.29 1.02 -2.82
CA PRO A 37 -1.07 1.62 -3.32
C PRO A 37 -1.45 2.53 -4.50
N PRO A 38 -1.22 3.85 -4.42
CA PRO A 38 -1.59 4.77 -5.50
C PRO A 38 -0.79 4.53 -6.79
N THR A 39 0.22 3.69 -6.73
CA THR A 39 1.19 3.47 -7.79
C THR A 39 0.91 2.26 -8.68
N LEU A 40 0.08 1.30 -8.26
CA LEU A 40 -0.14 0.07 -9.04
C LEU A 40 -0.86 0.31 -10.37
N ARG A 41 -1.74 1.31 -10.45
CA ARG A 41 -2.49 1.62 -11.68
C ARG A 41 -1.66 2.30 -12.75
N THR A 42 -0.64 3.06 -12.38
CA THR A 42 0.16 3.86 -13.32
C THR A 42 1.34 3.04 -13.87
N ALA A 43 1.94 2.22 -13.03
CA ALA A 43 3.12 1.44 -13.41
C ALA A 43 2.83 0.28 -14.37
N ALA A 44 1.63 -0.31 -14.35
CA ALA A 44 1.31 -1.44 -15.23
C ALA A 44 1.14 -1.06 -16.71
N ASN A 45 1.05 0.24 -17.01
CA ASN A 45 1.03 0.78 -18.38
C ASN A 45 2.33 1.52 -18.69
N ASP A 46 3.33 1.46 -17.82
CA ASP A 46 4.64 2.05 -18.04
C ASP A 46 5.39 1.23 -19.08
N GLU A 47 5.82 1.88 -20.17
CA GLU A 47 6.54 1.26 -21.26
C GLU A 47 7.82 0.56 -20.79
N GLU A 48 8.53 1.15 -19.82
CA GLU A 48 9.74 0.56 -19.26
C GLU A 48 9.42 -0.73 -18.48
N VAL A 49 8.38 -0.72 -17.65
CA VAL A 49 7.94 -1.92 -16.92
C VAL A 49 7.50 -3.01 -17.87
N MET A 50 6.75 -2.68 -18.92
CA MET A 50 6.32 -3.64 -19.94
C MET A 50 7.48 -4.17 -20.77
N ALA A 51 8.49 -3.35 -21.02
CA ALA A 51 9.72 -3.82 -21.67
C ALA A 51 10.52 -4.78 -20.77
N LYS A 52 10.55 -4.57 -19.45
CA LYS A 52 11.12 -5.53 -18.48
C LYS A 52 10.31 -6.82 -18.47
N TRP A 53 8.98 -6.72 -18.37
CA TRP A 53 8.06 -7.87 -18.38
C TRP A 53 8.26 -8.76 -19.62
N SER A 54 8.34 -8.17 -20.82
CA SER A 54 8.44 -8.90 -22.07
C SER A 54 9.74 -9.71 -22.21
N ARG A 55 10.82 -9.29 -21.54
CA ARG A 55 12.12 -9.96 -21.55
C ARG A 55 12.33 -10.94 -20.39
N SER A 56 11.39 -11.01 -19.45
CA SER A 56 11.49 -11.84 -18.25
C SER A 56 10.24 -12.68 -18.04
N CYS A 57 9.23 -12.14 -17.41
CA CYS A 57 8.01 -12.85 -17.03
C CYS A 57 7.29 -13.48 -18.22
N ALA A 58 7.24 -12.78 -19.35
CA ALA A 58 6.58 -13.22 -20.58
C ALA A 58 7.08 -14.58 -21.08
N LEU A 59 8.34 -14.90 -20.83
CA LEU A 59 8.97 -16.14 -21.28
C LEU A 59 8.20 -17.39 -20.83
N CYS A 60 7.59 -17.33 -19.65
CA CYS A 60 6.82 -18.44 -19.09
C CYS A 60 5.31 -18.12 -18.98
N HIS A 61 4.96 -16.86 -18.69
CA HIS A 61 3.60 -16.50 -18.37
C HIS A 61 2.69 -16.24 -19.59
N ILE A 62 3.22 -16.22 -20.81
CA ILE A 62 2.40 -16.19 -22.04
C ILE A 62 1.82 -17.56 -22.34
N THR A 63 2.62 -18.62 -22.25
CA THR A 63 2.26 -19.97 -22.67
C THR A 63 1.95 -20.92 -21.51
N GLY A 64 2.28 -20.52 -20.26
CA GLY A 64 2.10 -21.36 -19.08
C GLY A 64 3.21 -22.38 -18.88
N GLU A 65 4.43 -22.09 -19.37
CA GLU A 65 5.58 -22.97 -19.21
C GLU A 65 5.78 -23.41 -17.76
N ALA A 66 6.06 -24.69 -17.59
CA ALA A 66 6.32 -25.30 -16.29
C ALA A 66 5.23 -25.03 -15.22
N GLY A 67 3.97 -24.81 -15.64
CA GLY A 67 2.85 -24.52 -14.75
C GLY A 67 2.74 -23.06 -14.29
N ALA A 68 3.39 -22.14 -15.01
CA ALA A 68 3.21 -20.71 -14.76
C ALA A 68 1.76 -20.28 -15.04
N PRO A 69 1.13 -19.46 -14.20
CA PRO A 69 -0.18 -18.90 -14.49
C PRO A 69 -0.12 -18.01 -15.73
N VAL A 70 -1.04 -18.24 -16.67
CA VAL A 70 -1.05 -17.51 -17.94
C VAL A 70 -1.52 -16.08 -17.72
N VAL A 71 -0.90 -15.12 -18.42
CA VAL A 71 -1.33 -13.73 -18.42
C VAL A 71 -2.79 -13.62 -18.87
N GLY A 72 -3.61 -12.89 -18.10
CA GLY A 72 -5.04 -12.71 -18.39
C GLY A 72 -5.93 -13.87 -17.94
N ASP A 73 -5.42 -14.98 -17.43
CA ASP A 73 -6.22 -15.99 -16.74
C ASP A 73 -6.66 -15.48 -15.37
N THR A 74 -7.71 -14.66 -15.39
CA THR A 74 -8.20 -13.98 -14.19
C THR A 74 -8.64 -14.95 -13.10
N ALA A 75 -9.17 -16.11 -13.45
CA ALA A 75 -9.63 -17.10 -12.47
C ALA A 75 -8.45 -17.71 -11.71
N GLU A 76 -7.40 -18.12 -12.41
CA GLU A 76 -6.20 -18.67 -11.79
C GLU A 76 -5.45 -17.59 -10.98
N TRP A 77 -5.34 -16.37 -11.51
CA TRP A 77 -4.71 -15.26 -10.79
C TRP A 77 -5.48 -14.88 -9.53
N GLN A 78 -6.82 -14.80 -9.57
CA GLN A 78 -7.64 -14.54 -8.38
C GLN A 78 -7.42 -15.61 -7.31
N ARG A 79 -7.38 -16.88 -7.69
CA ARG A 79 -7.09 -17.97 -6.76
C ARG A 79 -5.72 -17.80 -6.07
N ARG A 80 -4.69 -17.41 -6.82
CA ARG A 80 -3.35 -17.15 -6.27
C ARG A 80 -3.31 -15.93 -5.38
N LEU A 81 -3.98 -14.85 -5.76
CA LEU A 81 -4.04 -13.60 -5.01
C LEU A 81 -4.76 -13.72 -3.66
N GLN A 82 -5.54 -14.79 -3.42
CA GLN A 82 -6.16 -15.06 -2.11
C GLN A 82 -5.13 -15.19 -0.98
N GLN A 83 -3.89 -15.56 -1.28
CA GLN A 83 -2.83 -15.64 -0.28
C GLN A 83 -2.27 -14.24 0.12
N GLY A 84 -2.72 -13.19 -0.55
CA GLY A 84 -2.29 -11.80 -0.36
C GLY A 84 -1.14 -11.39 -1.27
N GLU A 85 -1.09 -10.12 -1.60
CA GLU A 85 -0.11 -9.53 -2.51
C GLU A 85 1.33 -9.76 -2.04
N GLU A 86 1.60 -9.56 -0.76
CA GLU A 86 2.95 -9.72 -0.20
C GLU A 86 3.47 -11.15 -0.35
N ALA A 87 2.61 -12.15 -0.24
CA ALA A 87 2.99 -13.54 -0.45
C ALA A 87 3.35 -13.79 -1.92
N ILE A 88 2.59 -13.20 -2.86
CA ILE A 88 2.90 -13.28 -4.30
C ILE A 88 4.25 -12.60 -4.59
N ILE A 89 4.47 -11.38 -4.11
CA ILE A 89 5.72 -10.67 -4.34
C ILE A 89 6.91 -11.41 -3.72
N ASN A 90 6.74 -11.98 -2.55
CA ASN A 90 7.78 -12.80 -1.92
C ASN A 90 8.12 -14.06 -2.76
N ASN A 91 7.11 -14.69 -3.37
CA ASN A 91 7.32 -15.79 -4.30
C ASN A 91 8.08 -15.33 -5.56
N VAL A 92 7.79 -14.15 -6.08
CA VAL A 92 8.54 -13.58 -7.22
C VAL A 92 10.00 -13.35 -6.84
N VAL A 93 10.25 -12.71 -5.70
CA VAL A 93 11.61 -12.37 -5.26
C VAL A 93 12.45 -13.61 -4.97
N LYS A 94 11.89 -14.60 -4.28
CA LYS A 94 12.62 -15.81 -3.86
C LYS A 94 12.61 -16.93 -4.89
N GLY A 95 11.71 -16.85 -5.86
CA GLY A 95 11.35 -17.99 -6.72
C GLY A 95 10.29 -18.88 -6.06
N PHE A 96 9.54 -19.60 -6.88
CA PHE A 96 8.47 -20.50 -6.43
C PHE A 96 8.30 -21.69 -7.37
N ASN A 97 8.49 -22.89 -6.88
CA ASN A 97 8.52 -24.12 -7.67
C ASN A 97 9.54 -24.01 -8.82
N SER A 98 9.07 -24.05 -10.07
CA SER A 98 9.89 -23.88 -11.28
C SER A 98 10.17 -22.43 -11.65
N MET A 99 9.51 -21.47 -11.00
CA MET A 99 9.77 -20.06 -11.24
C MET A 99 11.10 -19.65 -10.58
N PRO A 100 12.06 -19.11 -11.34
CA PRO A 100 13.35 -18.67 -10.78
C PRO A 100 13.18 -17.41 -9.91
N PRO A 101 14.15 -17.15 -9.01
CA PRO A 101 14.19 -15.90 -8.27
C PRO A 101 14.16 -14.69 -9.21
N LEU A 102 13.38 -13.67 -8.82
CA LEU A 102 13.17 -12.43 -9.56
C LEU A 102 12.54 -12.64 -10.96
N GLY A 103 12.06 -13.86 -11.29
CA GLY A 103 11.57 -14.17 -12.63
C GLY A 103 12.57 -13.86 -13.75
N TYR A 104 13.87 -13.99 -13.46
CA TYR A 104 15.00 -13.56 -14.32
C TYR A 104 15.13 -12.05 -14.54
N CYS A 105 14.33 -11.20 -13.87
CA CYS A 105 14.47 -9.75 -13.98
C CYS A 105 15.40 -9.17 -12.92
N MET A 106 16.71 -9.29 -13.13
CA MET A 106 17.71 -8.82 -12.17
C MET A 106 17.75 -7.29 -12.03
N ALA A 107 17.19 -6.55 -12.98
CA ALA A 107 17.12 -5.09 -12.98
C ALA A 107 15.75 -4.56 -12.49
N CYS A 108 14.86 -5.46 -12.03
CA CYS A 108 13.55 -5.09 -11.54
C CYS A 108 13.56 -4.80 -10.03
N GLU A 109 12.79 -3.80 -9.66
CA GLU A 109 12.49 -3.49 -8.29
C GLU A 109 11.14 -4.10 -7.86
N VAL A 110 10.85 -4.06 -6.57
CA VAL A 110 9.58 -4.59 -6.01
C VAL A 110 8.37 -3.89 -6.64
N SER A 111 8.46 -2.60 -6.92
CA SER A 111 7.42 -1.83 -7.61
C SER A 111 7.14 -2.36 -9.01
N ASP A 112 8.18 -2.74 -9.76
CA ASP A 112 8.03 -3.34 -11.09
C ASP A 112 7.30 -4.68 -11.00
N PHE A 113 7.69 -5.53 -10.03
CA PHE A 113 7.01 -6.82 -9.83
C PHE A 113 5.54 -6.66 -9.49
N ARG A 114 5.18 -5.69 -8.64
CA ARG A 114 3.78 -5.37 -8.34
C ARG A 114 3.00 -5.00 -9.60
N ALA A 115 3.56 -4.12 -10.41
CA ALA A 115 2.96 -3.69 -11.67
C ALA A 115 2.78 -4.86 -12.65
N MET A 116 3.80 -5.69 -12.81
CA MET A 116 3.75 -6.86 -13.69
C MET A 116 2.73 -7.91 -13.23
N VAL A 117 2.65 -8.20 -11.92
CA VAL A 117 1.63 -9.09 -11.34
C VAL A 117 0.23 -8.54 -11.59
N THR A 118 0.03 -7.24 -11.36
CA THR A 118 -1.24 -6.55 -11.61
C THR A 118 -1.67 -6.66 -13.08
N TYR A 119 -0.72 -6.46 -14.00
CA TYR A 119 -0.94 -6.63 -15.44
C TYR A 119 -1.32 -8.08 -15.78
N MET A 120 -0.55 -9.06 -15.34
CA MET A 120 -0.80 -10.47 -15.64
C MET A 120 -2.13 -10.96 -15.07
N ALA A 121 -2.54 -10.44 -13.91
CA ALA A 121 -3.81 -10.76 -13.26
C ALA A 121 -5.03 -10.05 -13.90
N GLY A 122 -4.84 -9.18 -14.87
CA GLY A 122 -5.93 -8.44 -15.52
C GLY A 122 -6.60 -7.41 -14.64
N LEU A 123 -5.92 -6.90 -13.62
CA LEU A 123 -6.49 -5.95 -12.65
C LEU A 123 -6.48 -4.48 -13.14
N ASN A 124 -5.96 -4.23 -14.32
CA ASN A 124 -5.81 -2.88 -14.92
C ASN A 124 -6.83 -2.58 -16.02
N GLN A 125 -7.78 -3.47 -16.24
CA GLN A 125 -8.80 -3.31 -17.28
C GLN A 125 -10.06 -2.65 -16.74
#